data_34590f5dac641724de59daf09973b5ab
#
_entry.id   34590f5dac641724de59daf09973b5ab
#
_cell.length_a   1.000
_cell.length_b   1.000
_cell.length_c   1.000
_cell.angle_alpha   90.00
_cell.angle_beta   90.00
_cell.angle_gamma   90.00
#
_symmetry.space_group_name_H-M   'P 1'
#
loop_
_entity.id
_entity.type
_entity.pdbx_description
1 polymer ?
#
loop_
_entity_poly.entity_id
_entity_poly.type
_entity_poly.pdbx_seq_one_letter_code
_entity_poly.pdbx_strand_id
1 'polypeptide(L)'
;MLIREKRVEYFETQITDFFEKAGREHLPWRKKGVTAYEIWVSEVMLQQTQVSRVIGYYDRFLKRFPTVEVLAKASWEEFLPYYQGLGYYARGRNMLLTARAVVKEYGGIFPVSVKELDALPGIGPYTAAAIVSFAYDQNVLAWDTNLRRVVGRFFFGTKRSECVSELDGRFRERAKILNAALMDLGSSLCTGRPKCAACPLTLKCRYRLEQGKQESSEKSVSGNLMEVDWKKAPIYIVLHAGHRQYFSEHTKTYHPFVLPDGFADRAGIKQWFLERYGLTVSVRPPKRDTKSDTILVNVQILAGEPAFTVYPREAFRKFIGMYERQVGGRKKSADAGQNEG
;
A
#
# COMPACT_ATOMS: atom_id res chain seq x y z
N MET A 1 -2.34 -3.71 -22.53
CA MET A 1 -3.57 -4.55 -22.61
C MET A 1 -4.74 -3.61 -22.78
N LEU A 2 -5.49 -3.72 -23.89
CA LEU A 2 -6.64 -2.82 -24.16
C LEU A 2 -7.76 -3.09 -23.13
N ILE A 3 -8.02 -2.11 -22.27
CA ILE A 3 -9.17 -2.17 -21.36
C ILE A 3 -10.41 -1.79 -22.17
N ARG A 4 -11.38 -2.70 -22.26
CA ARG A 4 -12.62 -2.49 -23.02
C ARG A 4 -13.53 -1.50 -22.30
N GLU A 5 -14.14 -0.56 -23.04
CA GLU A 5 -15.07 0.46 -22.50
C GLU A 5 -16.22 -0.14 -21.66
N LYS A 6 -16.86 -1.20 -22.15
CA LYS A 6 -17.92 -1.92 -21.41
C LYS A 6 -17.50 -2.43 -20.04
N ARG A 7 -16.17 -2.61 -19.81
CA ARG A 7 -15.64 -3.00 -18.50
C ARG A 7 -15.51 -1.80 -17.56
N VAL A 8 -15.15 -0.64 -18.11
CA VAL A 8 -15.10 0.64 -17.38
C VAL A 8 -16.51 1.03 -16.96
N GLU A 9 -17.46 1.03 -17.88
CA GLU A 9 -18.87 1.32 -17.63
C GLU A 9 -19.46 0.41 -16.53
N TYR A 10 -19.23 -0.90 -16.63
CA TYR A 10 -19.68 -1.82 -15.56
C TYR A 10 -19.05 -1.46 -14.21
N PHE A 11 -17.75 -1.13 -14.18
CA PHE A 11 -17.06 -0.75 -12.96
C PHE A 11 -17.67 0.49 -12.34
N GLU A 12 -17.87 1.54 -13.12
CA GLU A 12 -18.47 2.79 -12.68
C GLU A 12 -19.88 2.56 -12.11
N THR A 13 -20.74 1.88 -12.86
CA THR A 13 -22.13 1.56 -12.41
C THR A 13 -22.11 0.86 -11.05
N GLN A 14 -21.31 -0.19 -10.90
CA GLN A 14 -21.27 -0.96 -9.65
C GLN A 14 -20.70 -0.15 -8.47
N ILE A 15 -19.75 0.75 -8.73
CA ILE A 15 -19.15 1.61 -7.70
C ILE A 15 -20.12 2.71 -7.28
N THR A 16 -20.84 3.32 -8.24
CA THR A 16 -21.84 4.35 -7.97
C THR A 16 -23.03 3.78 -7.21
N ASP A 17 -23.56 2.64 -7.66
CA ASP A 17 -24.65 1.93 -6.95
C ASP A 17 -24.29 1.55 -5.52
N PHE A 18 -23.02 1.13 -5.32
CA PHE A 18 -22.51 0.84 -3.97
C PHE A 18 -22.47 2.11 -3.12
N PHE A 19 -21.99 3.20 -3.67
CA PHE A 19 -21.86 4.47 -2.95
C PHE A 19 -23.23 5.02 -2.55
N GLU A 20 -24.22 4.98 -3.43
CA GLU A 20 -25.60 5.40 -3.13
C GLU A 20 -26.22 4.60 -1.96
N LYS A 21 -25.92 3.29 -1.87
CA LYS A 21 -26.50 2.40 -0.86
C LYS A 21 -25.73 2.36 0.46
N ALA A 22 -24.42 2.52 0.41
CA ALA A 22 -23.51 2.26 1.53
C ALA A 22 -22.40 3.30 1.70
N GLY A 23 -22.47 4.40 0.96
CA GLY A 23 -21.50 5.51 1.06
C GLY A 23 -21.57 6.22 2.41
N ARG A 24 -20.43 6.69 2.87
CA ARG A 24 -20.30 7.39 4.16
C ARG A 24 -20.53 8.90 4.01
N GLU A 25 -21.62 9.31 3.37
CA GLU A 25 -21.95 10.72 3.13
C GLU A 25 -22.14 11.54 4.42
N HIS A 26 -22.46 10.86 5.53
CA HIS A 26 -22.62 11.46 6.86
C HIS A 26 -21.32 12.02 7.46
N LEU A 27 -20.17 11.73 6.85
CA LEU A 27 -18.88 12.22 7.35
C LEU A 27 -18.80 13.75 7.27
N PRO A 28 -18.29 14.44 8.34
CA PRO A 28 -18.27 15.90 8.40
C PRO A 28 -17.65 16.58 7.18
N TRP A 29 -16.56 16.00 6.65
CA TRP A 29 -15.85 16.53 5.48
C TRP A 29 -16.46 16.13 4.12
N ARG A 30 -17.63 15.47 4.11
CA ARG A 30 -18.41 15.14 2.90
C ARG A 30 -19.70 15.94 2.75
N LYS A 31 -19.96 16.82 3.70
CA LYS A 31 -21.14 17.70 3.66
C LYS A 31 -21.09 18.63 2.45
N LYS A 32 -22.26 19.05 1.98
CA LYS A 32 -22.36 20.06 0.92
C LYS A 32 -21.76 21.39 1.39
N GLY A 33 -20.97 22.03 0.55
CA GLY A 33 -20.37 23.35 0.84
C GLY A 33 -19.08 23.30 1.68
N VAL A 34 -18.50 22.13 1.91
CA VAL A 34 -17.19 22.01 2.58
C VAL A 34 -16.11 22.71 1.75
N THR A 35 -15.31 23.54 2.38
CA THR A 35 -14.24 24.33 1.78
C THR A 35 -12.96 23.51 1.51
N ALA A 36 -12.07 24.04 0.67
CA ALA A 36 -10.75 23.42 0.44
C ALA A 36 -9.91 23.32 1.72
N TYR A 37 -10.02 24.31 2.61
CA TYR A 37 -9.41 24.28 3.93
C TYR A 37 -9.90 23.10 4.76
N GLU A 38 -11.21 22.92 4.85
CA GLU A 38 -11.84 21.83 5.60
C GLU A 38 -11.50 20.44 5.04
N ILE A 39 -11.50 20.30 3.70
CA ILE A 39 -11.05 19.06 3.02
C ILE A 39 -9.58 18.80 3.37
N TRP A 40 -8.70 19.78 3.23
CA TRP A 40 -7.29 19.62 3.56
C TRP A 40 -7.06 19.20 5.01
N VAL A 41 -7.76 19.82 5.97
CA VAL A 41 -7.68 19.43 7.39
C VAL A 41 -8.05 17.97 7.59
N SER A 42 -9.16 17.52 6.97
CA SER A 42 -9.59 16.12 7.08
C SER A 42 -8.57 15.16 6.45
N GLU A 43 -8.06 15.48 5.27
CA GLU A 43 -7.10 14.63 4.56
C GLU A 43 -5.80 14.45 5.34
N VAL A 44 -5.28 15.52 5.93
CA VAL A 44 -4.09 15.43 6.78
C VAL A 44 -4.36 14.62 8.05
N MET A 45 -5.49 14.80 8.70
CA MET A 45 -5.84 14.05 9.92
C MET A 45 -6.07 12.56 9.63
N LEU A 46 -6.63 12.22 8.47
CA LEU A 46 -6.91 10.83 8.06
C LEU A 46 -5.66 10.02 7.67
N GLN A 47 -4.52 10.67 7.44
CA GLN A 47 -3.27 9.94 7.16
C GLN A 47 -2.92 9.03 8.32
N GLN A 48 -2.99 7.70 8.11
CA GLN A 48 -2.70 6.65 9.11
C GLN A 48 -3.55 6.72 10.39
N THR A 49 -4.71 7.39 10.36
CA THR A 49 -5.62 7.52 11.49
C THR A 49 -7.01 6.98 11.11
N GLN A 50 -7.65 6.26 12.03
CA GLN A 50 -8.98 5.72 11.80
C GLN A 50 -10.03 6.84 11.73
N VAL A 51 -10.99 6.71 10.81
CA VAL A 51 -12.08 7.68 10.57
C VAL A 51 -12.84 8.03 11.85
N SER A 52 -13.22 7.02 12.65
CA SER A 52 -13.94 7.21 13.90
C SER A 52 -13.21 8.12 14.89
N ARG A 53 -11.88 8.04 14.91
CA ARG A 53 -11.05 8.90 15.76
C ARG A 53 -10.98 10.33 15.20
N VAL A 54 -10.88 10.48 13.89
CA VAL A 54 -10.72 11.79 13.24
C VAL A 54 -11.96 12.67 13.41
N ILE A 55 -13.18 12.12 13.41
CA ILE A 55 -14.42 12.91 13.49
C ILE A 55 -14.39 13.90 14.67
N GLY A 56 -14.11 13.42 15.87
CA GLY A 56 -14.08 14.29 17.06
C GLY A 56 -12.92 15.29 17.07
N TYR A 57 -11.79 14.95 16.44
CA TYR A 57 -10.66 15.88 16.30
C TYR A 57 -10.97 16.98 15.28
N TYR A 58 -11.54 16.62 14.14
CA TYR A 58 -11.92 17.53 13.09
C TYR A 58 -12.88 18.61 13.57
N ASP A 59 -13.96 18.22 14.29
CA ASP A 59 -14.94 19.15 14.80
C ASP A 59 -14.33 20.12 15.83
N ARG A 60 -13.51 19.64 16.77
CA ARG A 60 -12.83 20.50 17.75
C ARG A 60 -11.81 21.42 17.12
N PHE A 61 -11.09 20.91 16.12
CA PHE A 61 -10.08 21.66 15.41
C PHE A 61 -10.71 22.84 14.63
N LEU A 62 -11.76 22.59 13.87
CA LEU A 62 -12.42 23.64 13.09
C LEU A 62 -13.17 24.67 13.97
N LYS A 63 -13.64 24.29 15.15
CA LYS A 63 -14.16 25.25 16.13
C LYS A 63 -13.08 26.22 16.60
N ARG A 64 -11.85 25.77 16.79
CA ARG A 64 -10.75 26.63 17.25
C ARG A 64 -10.09 27.37 16.09
N PHE A 65 -9.94 26.73 14.95
CA PHE A 65 -9.31 27.25 13.75
C PHE A 65 -10.31 27.18 12.57
N PRO A 66 -11.33 28.06 12.53
CA PRO A 66 -12.40 28.00 11.53
C PRO A 66 -11.95 28.34 10.12
N THR A 67 -10.85 29.07 9.98
CA THR A 67 -10.29 29.44 8.68
C THR A 67 -8.77 29.26 8.65
N VAL A 68 -8.21 29.25 7.45
CA VAL A 68 -6.76 29.11 7.26
C VAL A 68 -5.98 30.29 7.83
N GLU A 69 -6.57 31.50 7.83
CA GLU A 69 -5.94 32.71 8.39
C GLU A 69 -5.82 32.63 9.91
N VAL A 70 -6.84 32.08 10.57
CA VAL A 70 -6.79 31.84 12.03
C VAL A 70 -5.72 30.81 12.34
N LEU A 71 -5.64 29.73 11.58
CA LEU A 71 -4.62 28.70 11.75
C LEU A 71 -3.21 29.23 11.46
N ALA A 72 -3.03 30.07 10.44
CA ALA A 72 -1.73 30.64 10.07
C ALA A 72 -1.10 31.49 11.19
N LYS A 73 -1.93 32.14 12.00
CA LYS A 73 -1.51 32.98 13.14
C LYS A 73 -1.18 32.18 14.39
N ALA A 74 -1.60 30.91 14.46
CA ALA A 74 -1.44 30.10 15.65
C ALA A 74 0.04 29.73 15.90
N SER A 75 0.44 29.73 17.17
CA SER A 75 1.69 29.11 17.60
C SER A 75 1.56 27.57 17.65
N TRP A 76 2.69 26.90 17.83
CA TRP A 76 2.68 25.45 18.03
C TRP A 76 1.98 25.06 19.34
N GLU A 77 2.16 25.83 20.37
CA GLU A 77 1.57 25.66 21.71
C GLU A 77 0.04 25.78 21.65
N GLU A 78 -0.49 26.71 20.86
CA GLU A 78 -1.92 26.87 20.62
C GLU A 78 -2.52 25.76 19.77
N PHE A 79 -1.76 25.26 18.78
CA PHE A 79 -2.16 24.20 17.85
C PHE A 79 -2.19 22.82 18.52
N LEU A 80 -1.15 22.51 19.31
CA LEU A 80 -0.89 21.16 19.81
C LEU A 80 -2.06 20.53 20.58
N PRO A 81 -2.79 21.23 21.49
CA PRO A 81 -3.92 20.65 22.23
C PRO A 81 -5.04 20.10 21.35
N TYR A 82 -5.20 20.63 20.14
CA TYR A 82 -6.24 20.22 19.18
C TYR A 82 -5.77 19.11 18.23
N TYR A 83 -4.49 18.82 18.20
CA TYR A 83 -3.87 17.80 17.35
C TYR A 83 -3.26 16.63 18.14
N GLN A 84 -2.93 16.86 19.41
CA GLN A 84 -2.31 15.88 20.28
C GLN A 84 -3.13 14.60 20.36
N GLY A 85 -2.46 13.44 20.15
CA GLY A 85 -3.09 12.13 20.12
C GLY A 85 -3.35 11.57 18.72
N LEU A 86 -3.28 12.38 17.66
CA LEU A 86 -3.32 11.86 16.29
C LEU A 86 -1.97 11.24 15.84
N GLY A 87 -0.89 11.51 16.59
CA GLY A 87 0.45 11.07 16.22
C GLY A 87 1.06 11.85 15.04
N TYR A 88 2.27 11.46 14.65
CA TYR A 88 2.98 12.07 13.51
C TYR A 88 2.99 13.60 13.54
N TYR A 89 3.53 14.20 14.61
CA TYR A 89 3.53 15.64 14.84
C TYR A 89 4.18 16.47 13.71
N ALA A 90 5.04 15.86 12.90
CA ALA A 90 5.56 16.52 11.70
C ALA A 90 4.45 16.96 10.74
N ARG A 91 3.34 16.18 10.63
CA ARG A 91 2.16 16.59 9.84
C ARG A 91 1.52 17.86 10.41
N GLY A 92 1.37 17.95 11.74
CA GLY A 92 0.83 19.14 12.41
C GLY A 92 1.72 20.37 12.21
N ARG A 93 3.05 20.21 12.25
CA ARG A 93 3.99 21.31 11.93
C ARG A 93 3.85 21.75 10.47
N ASN A 94 3.73 20.81 9.54
CA ASN A 94 3.48 21.13 8.15
C ASN A 94 2.14 21.84 7.95
N MET A 95 1.08 21.51 8.73
CA MET A 95 -0.18 22.24 8.65
C MET A 95 0.00 23.73 8.97
N LEU A 96 0.77 24.09 9.98
CA LEU A 96 1.06 25.50 10.29
C LEU A 96 1.87 26.17 9.18
N LEU A 97 2.86 25.47 8.62
CA LEU A 97 3.67 26.00 7.50
C LEU A 97 2.80 26.20 6.26
N THR A 98 1.97 25.22 5.91
CA THR A 98 1.05 25.32 4.78
C THR A 98 0.04 26.44 4.96
N ALA A 99 -0.57 26.59 6.14
CA ALA A 99 -1.51 27.67 6.43
C ALA A 99 -0.86 29.04 6.20
N ARG A 100 0.36 29.22 6.70
CA ARG A 100 1.13 30.46 6.49
C ARG A 100 1.46 30.73 5.02
N ALA A 101 1.85 29.68 4.28
CA ALA A 101 2.11 29.78 2.84
C ALA A 101 0.84 30.16 2.08
N VAL A 102 -0.29 29.50 2.34
CA VAL A 102 -1.59 29.81 1.71
C VAL A 102 -2.01 31.25 1.97
N VAL A 103 -1.86 31.75 3.18
CA VAL A 103 -2.20 33.14 3.49
C VAL A 103 -1.25 34.12 2.81
N LYS A 104 0.06 33.84 2.86
CA LYS A 104 1.09 34.75 2.33
C LYS A 104 1.12 34.80 0.80
N GLU A 105 0.99 33.65 0.15
CA GLU A 105 1.24 33.51 -1.28
C GLU A 105 -0.06 33.50 -2.10
N TYR A 106 -1.17 33.07 -1.48
CA TYR A 106 -2.47 32.90 -2.15
C TYR A 106 -3.62 33.67 -1.48
N GLY A 107 -3.32 34.60 -0.59
CA GLY A 107 -4.34 35.46 0.04
C GLY A 107 -5.38 34.73 0.88
N GLY A 108 -5.04 33.56 1.42
CA GLY A 108 -5.96 32.72 2.23
C GLY A 108 -6.85 31.78 1.40
N ILE A 109 -6.70 31.74 0.09
CA ILE A 109 -7.44 30.85 -0.80
C ILE A 109 -6.54 29.71 -1.26
N PHE A 110 -6.99 28.46 -1.03
CA PHE A 110 -6.23 27.30 -1.52
C PHE A 110 -6.19 27.30 -3.05
N PRO A 111 -5.01 27.04 -3.67
CA PRO A 111 -4.91 26.91 -5.11
C PRO A 111 -5.85 25.87 -5.71
N VAL A 112 -6.30 26.11 -6.93
CA VAL A 112 -7.14 25.18 -7.69
C VAL A 112 -6.32 24.20 -8.55
N SER A 113 -5.00 24.37 -8.58
CA SER A 113 -4.07 23.56 -9.37
C SER A 113 -3.41 22.50 -8.49
N VAL A 114 -3.46 21.22 -8.94
CA VAL A 114 -2.74 20.12 -8.29
C VAL A 114 -1.27 20.44 -8.12
N LYS A 115 -0.64 21.04 -9.14
CA LYS A 115 0.79 21.38 -9.13
C LYS A 115 1.13 22.43 -8.05
N GLU A 116 0.29 23.44 -7.89
CA GLU A 116 0.52 24.49 -6.87
C GLU A 116 0.28 23.95 -5.46
N LEU A 117 -0.73 23.12 -5.29
CA LEU A 117 -1.01 22.44 -4.01
C LEU A 117 0.12 21.49 -3.61
N ASP A 118 0.64 20.70 -4.55
CA ASP A 118 1.73 19.73 -4.30
C ASP A 118 3.05 20.42 -3.92
N ALA A 119 3.21 21.70 -4.29
CA ALA A 119 4.35 22.50 -3.89
C ALA A 119 4.29 23.01 -2.43
N LEU A 120 3.11 22.91 -1.78
CA LEU A 120 2.92 23.38 -0.40
C LEU A 120 3.48 22.36 0.61
N PRO A 121 4.03 22.79 1.76
CA PRO A 121 4.63 21.93 2.76
C PRO A 121 3.67 20.84 3.26
N GLY A 122 4.02 19.55 3.10
CA GLY A 122 3.24 18.43 3.61
C GLY A 122 1.97 18.10 2.81
N ILE A 123 1.72 18.76 1.69
CA ILE A 123 0.75 18.36 0.68
C ILE A 123 1.49 17.58 -0.39
N GLY A 124 1.13 16.32 -0.57
CA GLY A 124 1.66 15.48 -1.66
C GLY A 124 0.64 15.32 -2.79
N PRO A 125 1.01 14.63 -3.89
CA PRO A 125 0.18 14.48 -5.08
C PRO A 125 -1.23 13.94 -4.78
N TYR A 126 -1.35 13.01 -3.83
CA TYR A 126 -2.65 12.48 -3.39
C TYR A 126 -3.50 13.56 -2.72
N THR A 127 -2.96 14.27 -1.72
CA THR A 127 -3.70 15.28 -0.96
C THR A 127 -4.09 16.44 -1.87
N ALA A 128 -3.21 16.87 -2.78
CA ALA A 128 -3.50 17.87 -3.78
C ALA A 128 -4.67 17.46 -4.69
N ALA A 129 -4.65 16.23 -5.23
CA ALA A 129 -5.72 15.68 -6.04
C ALA A 129 -7.05 15.58 -5.27
N ALA A 130 -7.02 15.17 -4.01
CA ALA A 130 -8.20 15.11 -3.15
C ALA A 130 -8.82 16.50 -2.94
N ILE A 131 -8.00 17.51 -2.64
CA ILE A 131 -8.48 18.90 -2.45
C ILE A 131 -9.17 19.39 -3.72
N VAL A 132 -8.54 19.30 -4.90
CA VAL A 132 -9.12 19.82 -6.14
C VAL A 132 -10.38 19.05 -6.55
N SER A 133 -10.42 17.75 -6.28
CA SER A 133 -11.59 16.93 -6.59
C SER A 133 -12.77 17.21 -5.64
N PHE A 134 -12.54 17.20 -4.33
CA PHE A 134 -13.62 17.33 -3.36
C PHE A 134 -14.11 18.76 -3.15
N ALA A 135 -13.23 19.76 -3.16
CA ALA A 135 -13.58 21.15 -2.93
C ALA A 135 -13.94 21.91 -4.19
N TYR A 136 -13.26 21.64 -5.31
CA TYR A 136 -13.43 22.38 -6.55
C TYR A 136 -14.11 21.58 -7.66
N ASP A 137 -14.55 20.36 -7.38
CA ASP A 137 -15.25 19.44 -8.30
C ASP A 137 -14.46 19.17 -9.61
N GLN A 138 -13.14 19.25 -9.53
CA GLN A 138 -12.30 18.93 -10.69
C GLN A 138 -12.26 17.43 -10.93
N ASN A 139 -12.25 17.04 -12.20
CA ASN A 139 -12.26 15.65 -12.60
C ASN A 139 -10.86 14.99 -12.48
N VAL A 140 -10.35 14.93 -11.25
CA VAL A 140 -9.05 14.37 -10.90
C VAL A 140 -9.19 13.22 -9.91
N LEU A 141 -8.62 12.07 -10.24
CA LEU A 141 -8.60 10.93 -9.33
C LEU A 141 -7.49 11.06 -8.28
N ALA A 142 -7.88 10.97 -7.02
CA ALA A 142 -6.96 10.99 -5.88
C ALA A 142 -6.44 9.57 -5.59
N TRP A 143 -5.36 9.18 -6.26
CA TRP A 143 -4.79 7.84 -6.21
C TRP A 143 -4.16 7.49 -4.86
N ASP A 144 -4.99 7.17 -3.87
CA ASP A 144 -4.55 6.60 -2.60
C ASP A 144 -4.31 5.08 -2.69
N THR A 145 -3.96 4.47 -1.57
CA THR A 145 -3.78 3.02 -1.48
C THR A 145 -5.07 2.24 -1.69
N ASN A 146 -6.25 2.81 -1.39
CA ASN A 146 -7.54 2.17 -1.59
C ASN A 146 -7.91 2.16 -3.07
N LEU A 147 -7.86 3.33 -3.73
CA LEU A 147 -8.14 3.45 -5.15
C LEU A 147 -7.22 2.55 -5.97
N ARG A 148 -5.90 2.65 -5.73
CA ARG A 148 -4.91 1.80 -6.42
C ARG A 148 -5.18 0.32 -6.23
N ARG A 149 -5.57 -0.09 -5.04
CA ARG A 149 -5.88 -1.50 -4.73
C ARG A 149 -7.17 -1.97 -5.38
N VAL A 150 -8.26 -1.21 -5.31
CA VAL A 150 -9.56 -1.59 -5.89
C VAL A 150 -9.45 -1.66 -7.40
N VAL A 151 -8.97 -0.59 -8.03
CA VAL A 151 -8.83 -0.47 -9.48
C VAL A 151 -7.81 -1.50 -10.00
N GLY A 152 -6.65 -1.63 -9.33
CA GLY A 152 -5.62 -2.59 -9.68
C GLY A 152 -6.15 -4.03 -9.65
N ARG A 153 -6.88 -4.42 -8.61
CA ARG A 153 -7.49 -5.74 -8.51
C ARG A 153 -8.57 -5.99 -9.55
N PHE A 154 -9.42 -5.01 -9.80
CA PHE A 154 -10.50 -5.16 -10.76
C PHE A 154 -10.00 -5.29 -12.20
N PHE A 155 -9.16 -4.35 -12.65
CA PHE A 155 -8.73 -4.29 -14.05
C PHE A 155 -7.53 -5.18 -14.35
N PHE A 156 -6.59 -5.33 -13.42
CA PHE A 156 -5.29 -5.97 -13.66
C PHE A 156 -5.08 -7.29 -12.91
N GLY A 157 -5.99 -7.68 -12.01
CA GLY A 157 -6.00 -8.99 -11.35
C GLY A 157 -5.10 -9.12 -10.14
N THR A 158 -3.91 -8.60 -10.21
CA THR A 158 -2.92 -8.63 -9.13
C THR A 158 -2.57 -7.23 -8.65
N LYS A 159 -1.70 -7.14 -7.64
CA LYS A 159 -1.23 -5.91 -7.00
C LYS A 159 -0.53 -4.88 -7.94
N ARG A 160 -0.77 -4.89 -9.23
CA ARG A 160 -0.22 -3.91 -10.17
C ARG A 160 -0.88 -2.55 -9.96
N SER A 161 -0.59 -1.95 -8.82
CA SER A 161 -0.92 -0.55 -8.54
C SER A 161 -0.19 0.44 -9.46
N GLU A 162 0.79 -0.03 -10.21
CA GLU A 162 1.69 0.78 -11.04
C GLU A 162 1.03 1.22 -12.37
N CYS A 163 0.02 0.48 -12.83
CA CYS A 163 -0.63 0.73 -14.12
C CYS A 163 -1.99 1.46 -14.01
N VAL A 164 -2.37 1.91 -12.83
CA VAL A 164 -3.72 2.52 -12.64
C VAL A 164 -3.85 3.89 -13.31
N SER A 165 -2.75 4.62 -13.49
CA SER A 165 -2.71 5.87 -14.24
C SER A 165 -3.06 5.70 -15.74
N GLU A 166 -3.00 4.49 -16.29
CA GLU A 166 -3.51 4.19 -17.64
C GLU A 166 -5.03 4.36 -17.76
N LEU A 167 -5.72 4.51 -16.63
CA LEU A 167 -7.16 4.72 -16.55
C LEU A 167 -7.54 6.19 -16.32
N ASP A 168 -6.58 7.09 -16.14
CA ASP A 168 -6.86 8.51 -16.03
C ASP A 168 -7.59 9.01 -17.29
N GLY A 169 -8.67 9.77 -17.07
CA GLY A 169 -9.52 10.27 -18.15
C GLY A 169 -10.42 9.23 -18.86
N ARG A 170 -10.42 7.96 -18.42
CA ARG A 170 -11.27 6.91 -19.00
C ARG A 170 -12.61 6.73 -18.31
N PHE A 171 -12.76 7.31 -17.12
CA PHE A 171 -14.02 7.29 -16.38
C PHE A 171 -14.92 8.45 -16.83
N ARG A 172 -16.22 8.15 -16.95
CA ARG A 172 -17.27 9.12 -17.33
C ARG A 172 -17.88 9.80 -16.11
N GLU A 173 -17.92 9.06 -14.99
CA GLU A 173 -18.43 9.57 -13.73
C GLU A 173 -17.47 10.63 -13.14
N ARG A 174 -18.03 11.59 -12.38
CA ARG A 174 -17.25 12.64 -11.73
C ARG A 174 -16.25 12.04 -10.74
N ALA A 175 -15.02 12.50 -10.82
CA ALA A 175 -13.94 11.99 -9.95
C ALA A 175 -14.28 12.13 -8.45
N LYS A 176 -15.00 13.15 -8.05
CA LYS A 176 -15.47 13.35 -6.68
C LYS A 176 -16.26 12.15 -6.15
N ILE A 177 -17.20 11.65 -6.96
CA ILE A 177 -18.03 10.47 -6.61
C ILE A 177 -17.15 9.22 -6.60
N LEU A 178 -16.36 9.02 -7.64
CA LEU A 178 -15.47 7.85 -7.74
C LEU A 178 -14.44 7.79 -6.61
N ASN A 179 -13.80 8.92 -6.27
CA ASN A 179 -12.86 9.00 -5.17
C ASN A 179 -13.54 8.57 -3.85
N ALA A 180 -14.68 9.15 -3.52
CA ALA A 180 -15.41 8.83 -2.31
C ALA A 180 -15.84 7.36 -2.26
N ALA A 181 -16.43 6.86 -3.33
CA ALA A 181 -16.93 5.50 -3.46
C ALA A 181 -15.81 4.44 -3.37
N LEU A 182 -14.69 4.69 -4.05
CA LEU A 182 -13.53 3.78 -4.05
C LEU A 182 -12.81 3.77 -2.70
N MET A 183 -12.71 4.91 -2.01
CA MET A 183 -12.21 4.97 -0.63
C MET A 183 -13.09 4.16 0.31
N ASP A 184 -14.42 4.22 0.15
CA ASP A 184 -15.37 3.49 0.97
C ASP A 184 -15.32 1.99 0.70
N LEU A 185 -15.37 1.57 -0.56
CA LEU A 185 -15.25 0.16 -0.93
C LEU A 185 -13.87 -0.40 -0.52
N GLY A 186 -12.80 0.37 -0.72
CA GLY A 186 -11.45 -0.04 -0.38
C GLY A 186 -11.23 -0.24 1.12
N SER A 187 -11.85 0.61 1.95
CA SER A 187 -11.72 0.52 3.40
C SER A 187 -12.67 -0.51 4.05
N SER A 188 -13.81 -0.84 3.42
CA SER A 188 -14.83 -1.74 4.00
C SER A 188 -14.78 -3.17 3.44
N LEU A 189 -14.67 -3.33 2.13
CA LEU A 189 -14.78 -4.62 1.44
C LEU A 189 -13.46 -5.05 0.78
N CYS A 190 -12.84 -4.18 -0.03
CA CYS A 190 -11.64 -4.54 -0.78
C CYS A 190 -10.36 -4.27 0.03
N THR A 191 -10.28 -4.78 1.25
CA THR A 191 -9.15 -4.63 2.19
C THR A 191 -7.96 -5.53 1.83
N GLY A 192 -6.97 -5.62 2.71
CA GLY A 192 -5.85 -6.58 2.60
C GLY A 192 -6.34 -8.02 2.48
N ARG A 193 -7.37 -8.38 3.26
CA ARG A 193 -8.15 -9.62 3.16
C ARG A 193 -9.55 -9.28 2.64
N PRO A 194 -9.78 -9.33 1.32
CA PRO A 194 -10.99 -8.78 0.74
C PRO A 194 -12.21 -9.68 0.99
N LYS A 195 -13.35 -9.03 1.24
CA LYS A 195 -14.65 -9.69 1.40
C LYS A 195 -15.34 -9.84 0.04
N CYS A 196 -14.77 -10.64 -0.86
CA CYS A 196 -15.18 -10.73 -2.26
C CYS A 196 -16.63 -11.20 -2.45
N ALA A 197 -17.19 -12.03 -1.57
CA ALA A 197 -18.58 -12.50 -1.64
C ALA A 197 -19.59 -11.34 -1.52
N ALA A 198 -19.28 -10.29 -0.74
CA ALA A 198 -20.13 -9.13 -0.56
C ALA A 198 -19.75 -7.95 -1.49
N CYS A 199 -18.75 -8.12 -2.35
CA CYS A 199 -18.25 -7.05 -3.19
C CYS A 199 -19.08 -6.90 -4.48
N PRO A 200 -19.59 -5.71 -4.83
CA PRO A 200 -20.37 -5.49 -6.05
C PRO A 200 -19.58 -5.77 -7.33
N LEU A 201 -18.27 -5.68 -7.26
CA LEU A 201 -17.38 -5.93 -8.40
C LEU A 201 -17.06 -7.41 -8.65
N THR A 202 -17.50 -8.32 -7.77
CA THR A 202 -17.03 -9.73 -7.73
C THR A 202 -17.18 -10.47 -9.06
N LEU A 203 -18.27 -10.24 -9.80
CA LEU A 203 -18.58 -10.97 -11.05
C LEU A 203 -17.57 -10.72 -12.17
N LYS A 204 -17.02 -9.52 -12.26
CA LYS A 204 -16.06 -9.14 -13.32
C LYS A 204 -14.69 -8.73 -12.75
N CYS A 205 -14.45 -8.92 -11.45
CA CYS A 205 -13.18 -8.59 -10.83
C CYS A 205 -12.10 -9.60 -11.24
N ARG A 206 -11.07 -9.12 -11.92
CA ARG A 206 -9.99 -9.99 -12.41
C ARG A 206 -9.25 -10.71 -11.29
N TYR A 207 -8.98 -10.01 -10.18
CA TYR A 207 -8.39 -10.62 -9.00
C TYR A 207 -9.23 -11.81 -8.48
N ARG A 208 -10.57 -11.67 -8.37
CA ARG A 208 -11.44 -12.77 -7.91
C ARG A 208 -11.49 -13.92 -8.90
N LEU A 209 -11.53 -13.62 -10.20
CA LEU A 209 -11.54 -14.65 -11.25
C LEU A 209 -10.22 -15.45 -11.30
N GLU A 210 -9.09 -14.78 -11.04
CA GLU A 210 -7.78 -15.44 -10.97
C GLU A 210 -7.65 -16.29 -9.71
N GLN A 211 -8.16 -15.84 -8.55
CA GLN A 211 -8.24 -16.64 -7.31
C GLN A 211 -9.10 -17.90 -7.50
N GLY A 212 -10.27 -17.79 -8.13
CA GLY A 212 -11.13 -18.94 -8.41
C GLY A 212 -10.50 -19.99 -9.32
N LYS A 213 -9.62 -19.55 -10.25
CA LYS A 213 -8.83 -20.46 -11.08
C LYS A 213 -7.73 -21.17 -10.28
N GLN A 214 -7.12 -20.49 -9.32
CA GLN A 214 -6.16 -21.10 -8.41
C GLN A 214 -6.84 -22.07 -7.46
N GLU A 215 -8.00 -21.75 -6.89
CA GLU A 215 -8.80 -22.66 -6.04
C GLU A 215 -9.28 -23.90 -6.81
N SER A 216 -9.55 -23.80 -8.11
CA SER A 216 -9.94 -24.95 -8.95
C SER A 216 -8.75 -25.82 -9.37
N SER A 217 -7.55 -25.24 -9.49
CA SER A 217 -6.31 -26.00 -9.72
C SER A 217 -5.70 -26.55 -8.43
N GLU A 218 -6.01 -25.95 -7.26
CA GLU A 218 -5.55 -26.39 -5.94
C GLU A 218 -6.49 -27.42 -5.29
N LYS A 219 -7.76 -27.56 -5.76
CA LYS A 219 -8.64 -28.66 -5.33
C LYS A 219 -8.17 -30.03 -5.75
N SER A 220 -7.15 -30.13 -6.61
CA SER A 220 -6.41 -31.38 -6.84
C SER A 220 -5.23 -31.60 -5.88
N VAL A 221 -4.94 -30.63 -5.00
CA VAL A 221 -3.90 -30.74 -3.96
C VAL A 221 -4.42 -30.03 -2.70
N SER A 222 -5.41 -30.66 -2.02
CA SER A 222 -5.77 -30.28 -0.66
C SER A 222 -4.72 -30.84 0.33
N GLY A 223 -3.56 -30.22 0.37
CA GLY A 223 -2.65 -30.34 1.49
C GLY A 223 -2.87 -29.12 2.39
N ASN A 224 -3.23 -29.33 3.63
CA ASN A 224 -3.27 -28.37 4.71
C ASN A 224 -2.15 -27.35 4.56
N LEU A 225 -2.45 -26.04 4.77
CA LEU A 225 -1.45 -25.05 5.18
C LEU A 225 -0.88 -25.52 6.52
N MET A 226 0.03 -26.49 6.46
CA MET A 226 0.83 -26.89 7.60
C MET A 226 1.59 -25.64 8.07
N GLU A 227 1.48 -25.34 9.33
CA GLU A 227 2.42 -24.48 10.02
C GLU A 227 3.83 -24.87 9.56
N VAL A 228 4.52 -23.93 8.90
CA VAL A 228 5.88 -24.17 8.45
C VAL A 228 6.70 -24.32 9.71
N ASP A 229 7.15 -25.53 9.99
CA ASP A 229 8.08 -25.77 11.08
C ASP A 229 9.44 -25.19 10.72
N TRP A 230 9.68 -23.97 11.18
CA TRP A 230 10.89 -23.18 10.96
C TRP A 230 12.17 -23.87 11.43
N LYS A 231 12.05 -24.93 12.23
CA LYS A 231 13.18 -25.64 12.84
C LYS A 231 13.76 -26.74 11.96
N LYS A 232 13.08 -27.13 10.87
CA LYS A 232 13.44 -28.32 10.09
C LYS A 232 14.05 -28.07 8.72
N ALA A 233 14.12 -26.82 8.25
CA ALA A 233 14.64 -26.52 6.92
C ALA A 233 15.54 -25.28 6.96
N PRO A 234 16.62 -25.19 6.15
CA PRO A 234 17.45 -24.00 6.08
C PRO A 234 16.65 -22.80 5.58
N ILE A 235 16.77 -21.69 6.29
CA ILE A 235 16.08 -20.45 6.00
C ILE A 235 17.03 -19.52 5.24
N TYR A 236 16.69 -19.22 4.01
CA TYR A 236 17.41 -18.25 3.17
C TYR A 236 16.69 -16.91 3.14
N ILE A 237 17.40 -15.87 3.52
CA ILE A 237 16.87 -14.50 3.54
C ILE A 237 17.33 -13.75 2.31
N VAL A 238 16.37 -13.26 1.53
CA VAL A 238 16.58 -12.36 0.39
C VAL A 238 16.41 -10.94 0.87
N LEU A 239 17.51 -10.24 1.15
CA LEU A 239 17.52 -8.84 1.55
C LEU A 239 17.48 -7.94 0.32
N HIS A 240 16.57 -6.95 0.30
CA HIS A 240 16.44 -6.02 -0.81
C HIS A 240 15.99 -4.62 -0.38
N ALA A 241 16.37 -3.59 -1.20
CA ALA A 241 15.80 -2.25 -1.13
C ALA A 241 15.00 -2.00 -2.41
N GLY A 242 13.69 -1.80 -2.27
CA GLY A 242 12.77 -1.70 -3.40
C GLY A 242 12.77 -2.96 -4.28
N HIS A 243 12.61 -2.77 -5.61
CA HIS A 243 12.49 -3.90 -6.56
C HIS A 243 13.76 -4.13 -7.41
N ARG A 244 14.83 -3.37 -7.21
CA ARG A 244 16.00 -3.38 -8.12
C ARG A 244 17.32 -3.69 -7.45
N GLN A 245 17.45 -3.53 -6.14
CA GLN A 245 18.70 -3.72 -5.40
C GLN A 245 18.55 -4.88 -4.43
N TYR A 246 19.43 -5.88 -4.58
CA TYR A 246 19.54 -7.05 -3.74
C TYR A 246 20.90 -7.01 -3.04
N PHE A 247 20.94 -7.40 -1.77
CA PHE A 247 22.13 -7.29 -0.95
C PHE A 247 22.65 -8.67 -0.55
N SER A 248 23.98 -8.81 -0.51
CA SER A 248 24.68 -10.01 -0.09
C SER A 248 25.96 -9.63 0.67
N GLU A 249 26.35 -10.45 1.64
CA GLU A 249 27.66 -10.34 2.28
C GLU A 249 28.81 -10.79 1.35
N HIS A 250 28.52 -11.56 0.31
CA HIS A 250 29.51 -12.04 -0.65
C HIS A 250 29.82 -10.99 -1.71
N THR A 251 31.12 -10.83 -2.02
CA THR A 251 31.60 -9.80 -2.97
C THR A 251 31.72 -10.27 -4.41
N LYS A 252 31.78 -11.59 -4.66
CA LYS A 252 31.97 -12.14 -6.02
C LYS A 252 30.69 -12.61 -6.68
N THR A 253 29.76 -13.18 -5.91
CA THR A 253 28.49 -13.70 -6.42
C THR A 253 27.38 -13.42 -5.43
N TYR A 254 26.14 -13.30 -5.93
CA TYR A 254 24.97 -13.14 -5.07
C TYR A 254 24.70 -14.44 -4.30
N HIS A 255 24.60 -14.33 -2.98
CA HIS A 255 24.07 -15.37 -2.10
C HIS A 255 23.07 -14.75 -1.13
N PRO A 256 21.95 -15.41 -0.82
CA PRO A 256 21.05 -14.98 0.25
C PRO A 256 21.73 -15.15 1.60
N PHE A 257 21.26 -14.42 2.60
CA PHE A 257 21.71 -14.61 3.98
C PHE A 257 21.16 -15.92 4.53
N VAL A 258 21.97 -16.62 5.28
CA VAL A 258 21.56 -17.82 6.02
C VAL A 258 21.27 -17.39 7.45
N LEU A 259 20.06 -17.66 7.93
CA LEU A 259 19.69 -17.33 9.31
C LEU A 259 20.36 -18.31 10.28
N PRO A 260 21.00 -17.82 11.35
CA PRO A 260 21.51 -18.68 12.41
C PRO A 260 20.40 -19.49 13.10
N ASP A 261 20.74 -20.64 13.65
CA ASP A 261 19.81 -21.44 14.43
C ASP A 261 19.25 -20.65 15.63
N GLY A 262 17.97 -20.79 15.92
CA GLY A 262 17.30 -20.14 17.04
C GLY A 262 16.41 -18.95 16.69
N PHE A 263 16.42 -18.43 15.46
CA PHE A 263 15.52 -17.39 15.01
C PHE A 263 14.34 -18.00 14.22
N ALA A 264 13.26 -18.28 14.91
CA ALA A 264 12.16 -19.09 14.37
C ALA A 264 10.94 -18.27 13.88
N ASP A 265 10.98 -16.94 13.97
CA ASP A 265 9.86 -16.10 13.61
C ASP A 265 10.25 -14.76 12.96
N ARG A 266 9.25 -13.99 12.52
CA ARG A 266 9.46 -12.69 11.89
C ARG A 266 10.02 -11.63 12.84
N ALA A 267 9.73 -11.73 14.12
CA ALA A 267 10.20 -10.77 15.12
C ALA A 267 11.69 -10.97 15.35
N GLY A 268 12.14 -12.21 15.50
CA GLY A 268 13.53 -12.58 15.59
C GLY A 268 14.36 -12.13 14.38
N ILE A 269 13.85 -12.31 13.15
CA ILE A 269 14.54 -11.83 11.94
C ILE A 269 14.71 -10.31 11.95
N LYS A 270 13.67 -9.55 12.36
CA LYS A 270 13.76 -8.09 12.48
C LYS A 270 14.80 -7.65 13.51
N GLN A 271 14.78 -8.32 14.67
CA GLN A 271 15.71 -8.05 15.74
C GLN A 271 17.15 -8.37 15.32
N TRP A 272 17.38 -9.50 14.67
CA TRP A 272 18.68 -9.91 14.16
C TRP A 272 19.29 -8.88 13.19
N PHE A 273 18.48 -8.34 12.24
CA PHE A 273 18.95 -7.29 11.34
C PHE A 273 19.23 -5.97 12.07
N LEU A 274 18.43 -5.63 13.07
CA LEU A 274 18.63 -4.42 13.86
C LEU A 274 19.91 -4.51 14.70
N GLU A 275 20.10 -5.60 15.44
CA GLU A 275 21.22 -5.78 16.36
C GLU A 275 22.56 -5.97 15.62
N ARG A 276 22.54 -6.74 14.52
CA ARG A 276 23.77 -7.09 13.83
C ARG A 276 24.22 -6.05 12.80
N TYR A 277 23.28 -5.36 12.17
CA TYR A 277 23.56 -4.48 11.03
C TYR A 277 22.97 -3.07 11.19
N GLY A 278 22.29 -2.76 12.28
CA GLY A 278 21.61 -1.47 12.48
C GLY A 278 20.45 -1.19 11.50
N LEU A 279 19.92 -2.25 10.87
CA LEU A 279 18.89 -2.11 9.82
C LEU A 279 17.49 -2.34 10.37
N THR A 280 16.61 -1.39 10.14
CA THR A 280 15.17 -1.59 10.33
C THR A 280 14.59 -2.23 9.08
N VAL A 281 13.94 -3.39 9.23
CA VAL A 281 13.46 -4.18 8.10
C VAL A 281 11.99 -4.60 8.22
N SER A 282 11.36 -4.80 7.07
CA SER A 282 10.05 -5.45 6.94
C SER A 282 10.25 -6.88 6.45
N VAL A 283 9.71 -7.85 7.19
CA VAL A 283 9.81 -9.28 6.88
C VAL A 283 8.50 -9.78 6.31
N ARG A 284 8.52 -10.29 5.08
CA ARG A 284 7.36 -10.87 4.42
C ARG A 284 7.12 -12.31 4.89
N PRO A 285 5.88 -12.86 4.72
CA PRO A 285 5.62 -14.27 4.98
C PRO A 285 6.62 -15.15 4.24
N PRO A 286 7.14 -16.21 4.89
CA PRO A 286 8.02 -17.17 4.26
C PRO A 286 7.32 -17.91 3.12
N LYS A 287 8.11 -18.30 2.13
CA LYS A 287 7.66 -19.20 1.07
C LYS A 287 8.49 -20.47 1.16
N ARG A 288 7.82 -21.61 1.34
CA ARG A 288 8.48 -22.92 1.25
C ARG A 288 8.63 -23.30 -0.22
N ASP A 289 9.82 -23.61 -0.63
CA ASP A 289 10.06 -24.26 -1.91
C ASP A 289 9.95 -25.76 -1.71
N THR A 290 8.87 -26.34 -2.23
CA THR A 290 8.58 -27.77 -2.11
C THR A 290 9.55 -28.67 -2.86
N LYS A 291 10.35 -28.12 -3.81
CA LYS A 291 11.34 -28.88 -4.58
C LYS A 291 12.67 -29.01 -3.83
N SER A 292 13.04 -28.00 -3.07
CA SER A 292 14.34 -27.92 -2.38
C SER A 292 14.26 -28.09 -0.87
N ASP A 293 13.06 -28.20 -0.35
CA ASP A 293 12.77 -28.23 1.10
C ASP A 293 13.40 -27.05 1.86
N THR A 294 13.46 -25.90 1.23
CA THR A 294 14.02 -24.68 1.79
C THR A 294 12.96 -23.62 2.00
N ILE A 295 13.22 -22.72 2.95
CA ILE A 295 12.35 -21.60 3.26
C ILE A 295 13.00 -20.32 2.74
N LEU A 296 12.33 -19.62 1.81
CA LEU A 296 12.74 -18.30 1.32
C LEU A 296 11.97 -17.21 2.04
N VAL A 297 12.69 -16.28 2.65
CA VAL A 297 12.10 -15.12 3.32
C VAL A 297 12.57 -13.84 2.64
N ASN A 298 11.62 -13.06 2.12
CA ASN A 298 11.92 -11.75 1.57
C ASN A 298 11.91 -10.69 2.67
N VAL A 299 13.03 -9.97 2.80
CA VAL A 299 13.25 -8.91 3.78
C VAL A 299 13.55 -7.61 3.07
N GLN A 300 12.73 -6.59 3.32
CA GLN A 300 12.87 -5.26 2.73
C GLN A 300 13.46 -4.29 3.75
N ILE A 301 14.52 -3.57 3.37
CA ILE A 301 15.10 -2.51 4.18
C ILE A 301 14.13 -1.32 4.19
N LEU A 302 13.80 -0.83 5.38
CA LEU A 302 12.96 0.35 5.61
C LEU A 302 13.80 1.56 6.04
N ALA A 303 14.86 1.33 6.84
CA ALA A 303 15.79 2.35 7.31
C ALA A 303 17.14 1.75 7.67
N GLY A 304 18.19 2.58 7.66
CA GLY A 304 19.59 2.22 7.85
C GLY A 304 20.34 2.08 6.52
N GLU A 305 21.66 2.25 6.57
CA GLU A 305 22.54 2.11 5.41
C GLU A 305 23.19 0.72 5.45
N PRO A 306 22.87 -0.17 4.49
CA PRO A 306 23.46 -1.51 4.46
C PRO A 306 24.91 -1.47 3.94
N ALA A 307 25.84 -1.94 4.73
CA ALA A 307 27.24 -2.15 4.34
C ALA A 307 27.43 -3.49 3.59
N PHE A 308 26.62 -3.72 2.55
CA PHE A 308 26.62 -4.96 1.78
C PHE A 308 26.92 -4.70 0.31
N THR A 309 27.35 -5.74 -0.40
CA THR A 309 27.51 -5.70 -1.85
C THR A 309 26.13 -5.66 -2.51
N VAL A 310 25.93 -4.70 -3.42
CA VAL A 310 24.67 -4.51 -4.16
C VAL A 310 24.69 -5.32 -5.45
N TYR A 311 23.63 -6.07 -5.69
CA TYR A 311 23.46 -6.89 -6.88
C TYR A 311 22.17 -6.49 -7.63
N PRO A 312 22.19 -6.50 -8.99
CA PRO A 312 20.99 -6.29 -9.78
C PRO A 312 20.05 -7.52 -9.71
N ARG A 313 18.79 -7.33 -10.09
CA ARG A 313 17.77 -8.39 -10.05
C ARG A 313 18.14 -9.62 -10.88
N GLU A 314 18.93 -9.45 -11.95
CA GLU A 314 19.39 -10.57 -12.78
C GLU A 314 20.31 -11.53 -12.02
N ALA A 315 21.18 -11.03 -11.16
CA ALA A 315 22.06 -11.87 -10.34
C ALA A 315 21.25 -12.76 -9.39
N PHE A 316 20.20 -12.21 -8.76
CA PHE A 316 19.26 -12.98 -7.94
C PHE A 316 18.52 -14.05 -8.76
N ARG A 317 18.02 -13.71 -9.95
CA ARG A 317 17.34 -14.67 -10.84
C ARG A 317 18.28 -15.80 -11.28
N LYS A 318 19.56 -15.48 -11.57
CA LYS A 318 20.58 -16.47 -11.93
C LYS A 318 20.85 -17.42 -10.76
N PHE A 319 20.93 -16.89 -9.54
CA PHE A 319 21.10 -17.71 -8.33
C PHE A 319 19.93 -18.69 -8.17
N ILE A 320 18.69 -18.24 -8.23
CA ILE A 320 17.51 -19.09 -8.11
C ILE A 320 17.51 -20.17 -9.20
N GLY A 321 17.78 -19.82 -10.47
CA GLY A 321 17.83 -20.80 -11.55
C GLY A 321 18.97 -21.81 -11.45
N MET A 322 20.10 -21.48 -10.83
CA MET A 322 21.18 -22.43 -10.54
C MET A 322 20.81 -23.35 -9.38
N TYR A 323 20.19 -22.82 -8.35
CA TYR A 323 19.74 -23.54 -7.17
C TYR A 323 18.69 -24.60 -7.52
N GLU A 324 17.68 -24.24 -8.32
CA GLU A 324 16.66 -25.17 -8.82
C GLU A 324 17.26 -26.33 -9.63
N ARG A 325 18.33 -26.09 -10.41
CA ARG A 325 19.06 -27.13 -11.16
C ARG A 325 19.86 -28.08 -10.28
N GLN A 326 20.53 -27.57 -9.24
CA GLN A 326 21.33 -28.38 -8.32
C GLN A 326 20.47 -29.32 -7.47
N VAL A 327 19.30 -28.86 -7.03
CA VAL A 327 18.35 -29.64 -6.23
C VAL A 327 17.59 -30.64 -7.09
N GLY A 328 17.20 -30.27 -8.32
CA GLY A 328 16.58 -31.19 -9.29
C GLY A 328 17.52 -32.31 -9.77
N GLY A 329 18.84 -32.08 -9.78
CA GLY A 329 19.85 -33.09 -10.14
C GLY A 329 20.06 -34.16 -9.06
N ARG A 330 19.94 -33.79 -7.76
CA ARG A 330 20.11 -34.77 -6.65
C ARG A 330 18.98 -35.79 -6.55
N LYS A 331 17.76 -35.49 -7.01
CA LYS A 331 16.65 -36.48 -7.04
C LYS A 331 16.80 -37.52 -8.15
N LYS A 332 17.47 -37.22 -9.25
CA LYS A 332 17.73 -38.20 -10.33
C LYS A 332 18.81 -39.23 -9.99
N SER A 333 19.72 -38.93 -9.07
CA SER A 333 20.74 -39.87 -8.63
C SER A 333 20.33 -40.77 -7.45
N ALA A 334 19.24 -40.41 -6.72
CA ALA A 334 18.73 -41.25 -5.65
C ALA A 334 17.76 -42.35 -6.14
N ASP A 335 17.08 -42.14 -7.28
CA ASP A 335 16.18 -43.14 -7.87
C ASP A 335 16.88 -44.15 -8.80
N ALA A 336 18.15 -43.93 -9.14
CA ALA A 336 18.95 -44.86 -9.97
C ALA A 336 19.71 -45.95 -9.19
N GLY A 337 19.59 -45.96 -7.83
CA GLY A 337 20.32 -46.88 -6.96
C GLY A 337 19.49 -48.00 -6.31
N GLN A 338 18.23 -48.21 -6.70
CA GLN A 338 17.39 -49.25 -6.13
C GLN A 338 16.74 -50.18 -7.19
N ASN A 339 17.55 -50.62 -8.17
CA ASN A 339 17.12 -51.73 -9.02
C ASN A 339 18.37 -52.52 -9.46
N GLU A 340 19.00 -53.20 -8.54
CA GLU A 340 19.84 -54.40 -8.78
C GLU A 340 20.06 -55.05 -7.41
N GLY A 341 19.37 -56.17 -7.18
CA GLY A 341 19.56 -57.02 -6.04
C GLY A 341 18.29 -57.83 -5.70
#